data_ea81a462a7486d30075765a5b1574455
#
_entry.id   ea81a462a7486d30075765a5b1574455
#
_cell.length_a   1.000
_cell.length_b   1.000
_cell.length_c   1.000
_cell.angle_alpha   90.00
_cell.angle_beta   90.00
_cell.angle_gamma   90.00
#
_symmetry.space_group_name_H-M   'P 1'
#
loop_
_entity.id
_entity.type
_entity.pdbx_description
1 polymer ?
#
loop_
_entity_poly.entity_id
_entity_poly.type
_entity_poly.pdbx_seq_one_letter_code
_entity_poly.pdbx_strand_id
1 'polypeptide(L)'
;MKYVFIAFALWVATIVPAWADKAEIQKTIQLQISAFQEDNFVVAFEFASPNIKRIFQSSNRFGIMVSQSYPMVYRPADVKFLQLETIQDEFWQKVQIQDQQGRYHIMAYRMIDVDGRWLINGVQLLPSEEIGV
;
A
#
# COMPACT_ATOMS: atom_id res chain seq x y z
N MET A 1 -34.75 3.76 -50.12
CA MET A 1 -33.36 3.95 -49.71
C MET A 1 -33.26 3.73 -48.21
N LYS A 2 -32.62 2.65 -47.81
CA LYS A 2 -32.40 2.37 -46.39
C LYS A 2 -31.02 2.87 -46.01
N TYR A 3 -30.99 3.89 -45.20
CA TYR A 3 -29.72 4.38 -44.60
C TYR A 3 -29.43 3.49 -43.40
N VAL A 4 -28.36 2.69 -43.46
CA VAL A 4 -27.87 1.95 -42.30
C VAL A 4 -26.94 2.90 -41.54
N PHE A 5 -27.44 3.44 -40.45
CA PHE A 5 -26.57 4.14 -39.50
C PHE A 5 -25.86 3.06 -38.66
N ILE A 6 -24.60 2.79 -39.01
CA ILE A 6 -23.74 2.02 -38.14
C ILE A 6 -23.33 2.98 -37.03
N ALA A 7 -24.01 2.87 -35.91
CA ALA A 7 -23.56 3.51 -34.69
C ALA A 7 -22.24 2.83 -34.29
N PHE A 8 -21.12 3.44 -34.61
CA PHE A 8 -19.85 3.10 -34.00
C PHE A 8 -19.97 3.49 -32.53
N ALA A 9 -20.29 2.52 -31.68
CA ALA A 9 -20.09 2.67 -30.26
C ALA A 9 -18.58 2.78 -30.04
N LEU A 10 -18.13 4.02 -29.87
CA LEU A 10 -16.76 4.28 -29.45
C LEU A 10 -16.65 3.71 -28.03
N TRP A 11 -16.11 2.53 -27.93
CA TRP A 11 -15.65 2.02 -26.64
C TRP A 11 -14.43 2.84 -26.25
N VAL A 12 -14.67 3.93 -25.55
CA VAL A 12 -13.60 4.58 -24.82
C VAL A 12 -13.25 3.68 -23.66
N ALA A 13 -12.32 2.77 -23.89
CA ALA A 13 -11.66 2.09 -22.79
C ALA A 13 -10.97 3.19 -21.99
N THR A 14 -11.56 3.59 -20.88
CA THR A 14 -10.89 4.43 -19.91
C THR A 14 -9.80 3.57 -19.29
N ILE A 15 -8.62 3.58 -19.91
CA ILE A 15 -7.43 3.06 -19.29
C ILE A 15 -7.14 4.03 -18.16
N VAL A 16 -7.50 3.63 -16.91
CA VAL A 16 -7.03 4.35 -15.73
C VAL A 16 -5.50 4.27 -15.77
N PRO A 17 -4.79 5.39 -15.89
CA PRO A 17 -3.34 5.34 -15.97
C PRO A 17 -2.77 4.63 -14.74
N ALA A 18 -1.90 3.66 -14.94
CA ALA A 18 -1.25 2.91 -13.85
C ALA A 18 -0.53 3.82 -12.84
N TRP A 19 -0.10 5.02 -13.28
CA TRP A 19 0.52 6.00 -12.40
C TRP A 19 -0.47 6.63 -11.41
N ALA A 20 -1.77 6.74 -11.73
CA ALA A 20 -2.79 7.25 -10.81
C ALA A 20 -3.01 6.27 -9.65
N ASP A 21 -3.10 4.96 -9.93
CA ASP A 21 -3.19 3.93 -8.90
C ASP A 21 -1.93 3.90 -8.05
N LYS A 22 -0.77 3.99 -8.67
CA LYS A 22 0.53 4.04 -7.99
C LYS A 22 0.58 5.22 -7.02
N ALA A 23 0.16 6.41 -7.44
CA ALA A 23 0.15 7.60 -6.59
C ALA A 23 -0.79 7.43 -5.40
N GLU A 24 -1.98 6.88 -5.59
CA GLU A 24 -2.95 6.64 -4.51
C GLU A 24 -2.48 5.57 -3.54
N ILE A 25 -1.85 4.49 -4.04
CA ILE A 25 -1.25 3.44 -3.21
C ILE A 25 -0.15 4.02 -2.34
N GLN A 26 0.78 4.76 -2.92
CA GLN A 26 1.89 5.37 -2.19
C GLN A 26 1.39 6.36 -1.14
N LYS A 27 0.36 7.15 -1.48
CA LYS A 27 -0.27 8.08 -0.55
C LYS A 27 -0.86 7.37 0.67
N THR A 28 -1.58 6.27 0.47
CA THR A 28 -2.14 5.46 1.56
C THR A 28 -1.04 4.99 2.51
N ILE A 29 0.04 4.42 1.97
CA ILE A 29 1.16 3.93 2.77
C ILE A 29 1.84 5.08 3.52
N GLN A 30 2.07 6.19 2.85
CA GLN A 30 2.72 7.36 3.45
C GLN A 30 1.89 7.94 4.58
N LEU A 31 0.56 8.04 4.42
CA LEU A 31 -0.33 8.54 5.46
C LEU A 31 -0.36 7.62 6.67
N GLN A 32 -0.33 6.30 6.47
CA GLN A 32 -0.25 5.37 7.59
C GLN A 32 1.06 5.50 8.36
N ILE A 33 2.18 5.58 7.66
CA ILE A 33 3.50 5.77 8.28
C ILE A 33 3.52 7.08 9.08
N SER A 34 2.99 8.16 8.51
CA SER A 34 2.89 9.45 9.20
C SER A 34 2.05 9.36 10.48
N ALA A 35 0.94 8.62 10.43
CA ALA A 35 0.11 8.41 11.61
C ALA A 35 0.85 7.64 12.71
N PHE A 36 1.65 6.63 12.36
CA PHE A 36 2.50 5.93 13.33
C PHE A 36 3.54 6.85 13.96
N GLN A 37 4.13 7.74 13.18
CA GLN A 37 5.12 8.69 13.69
C GLN A 37 4.53 9.66 14.73
N GLU A 38 3.23 9.89 14.67
CA GLU A 38 2.48 10.72 15.62
C GLU A 38 1.82 9.89 16.74
N ASP A 39 2.07 8.59 16.80
CA ASP A 39 1.40 7.64 17.70
C ASP A 39 -0.14 7.64 17.55
N ASN A 40 -0.63 8.04 16.38
CA ASN A 40 -2.05 8.07 16.08
C ASN A 40 -2.51 6.72 15.51
N PHE A 41 -2.69 5.74 16.39
CA PHE A 41 -3.07 4.39 15.98
C PHE A 41 -4.47 4.31 15.38
N VAL A 42 -5.37 5.18 15.81
CA VAL A 42 -6.73 5.26 15.26
C VAL A 42 -6.69 5.59 13.78
N VAL A 43 -5.95 6.63 13.40
CA VAL A 43 -5.78 7.03 12.00
C VAL A 43 -5.00 5.97 11.21
N ALA A 44 -3.89 5.45 11.78
CA ALA A 44 -3.11 4.40 11.12
C ALA A 44 -3.98 3.18 10.78
N PHE A 45 -4.89 2.81 11.68
CA PHE A 45 -5.79 1.67 11.49
C PHE A 45 -6.84 1.91 10.41
N GLU A 46 -7.21 3.14 10.13
CA GLU A 46 -8.14 3.48 9.04
C GLU A 46 -7.62 3.08 7.67
N PHE A 47 -6.30 3.07 7.47
CA PHE A 47 -5.65 2.67 6.22
C PHE A 47 -5.50 1.16 6.05
N ALA A 48 -5.83 0.38 7.07
CA ALA A 48 -5.84 -1.07 7.01
C ALA A 48 -7.13 -1.58 6.35
N SER A 49 -7.01 -2.70 5.62
CA SER A 49 -8.15 -3.35 4.98
C SER A 49 -9.17 -3.86 6.00
N PRO A 50 -10.42 -4.13 5.58
CA PRO A 50 -11.40 -4.78 6.46
C PRO A 50 -10.91 -6.10 7.03
N ASN A 51 -10.12 -6.87 6.26
CA ASN A 51 -9.56 -8.13 6.73
C ASN A 51 -8.55 -7.92 7.87
N ILE A 52 -7.64 -6.96 7.72
CA ILE A 52 -6.67 -6.61 8.77
C ILE A 52 -7.40 -6.09 10.02
N LYS A 53 -8.40 -5.23 9.85
CA LYS A 53 -9.21 -4.71 10.96
C LYS A 53 -9.89 -5.83 11.74
N ARG A 54 -10.37 -6.86 11.04
CA ARG A 54 -11.01 -8.03 11.66
C ARG A 54 -10.01 -8.86 12.46
N ILE A 55 -8.79 -9.04 11.95
CA ILE A 55 -7.74 -9.82 12.63
C ILE A 55 -7.33 -9.15 13.94
N PHE A 56 -7.05 -7.82 13.91
CA PHE A 56 -6.56 -7.12 15.09
C PHE A 56 -7.65 -6.57 16.00
N GLN A 57 -8.85 -6.36 15.49
CA GLN A 57 -10.06 -5.94 16.20
C GLN A 57 -10.02 -4.51 16.74
N SER A 58 -8.87 -3.97 17.09
CA SER A 58 -8.75 -2.60 17.62
C SER A 58 -7.50 -1.91 17.07
N SER A 59 -7.58 -0.59 16.96
CA SER A 59 -6.44 0.24 16.57
C SER A 59 -5.28 0.13 17.56
N ASN A 60 -5.58 -0.04 18.84
CA ASN A 60 -4.54 -0.18 19.87
C ASN A 60 -3.74 -1.47 19.69
N ARG A 61 -4.41 -2.60 19.48
CA ARG A 61 -3.73 -3.89 19.23
C ARG A 61 -2.89 -3.84 17.95
N PHE A 62 -3.44 -3.24 16.90
CA PHE A 62 -2.73 -3.04 15.64
C PHE A 62 -1.47 -2.20 15.83
N GLY A 63 -1.60 -1.05 16.49
CA GLY A 63 -0.48 -0.14 16.73
C GLY A 63 0.62 -0.75 17.59
N ILE A 64 0.26 -1.49 18.64
CA ILE A 64 1.22 -2.22 19.48
C ILE A 64 1.96 -3.26 18.65
N MET A 65 1.25 -4.03 17.83
CA MET A 65 1.88 -5.03 16.96
C MET A 65 2.90 -4.40 16.02
N VAL A 66 2.55 -3.30 15.37
CA VAL A 66 3.46 -2.61 14.44
C VAL A 66 4.67 -2.06 15.19
N SER A 67 4.47 -1.42 16.33
CA SER A 67 5.57 -0.84 17.10
C SER A 67 6.57 -1.89 17.60
N GLN A 68 6.11 -3.09 17.92
CA GLN A 68 6.95 -4.16 18.44
C GLN A 68 7.56 -5.03 17.34
N SER A 69 6.80 -5.34 16.29
CA SER A 69 7.21 -6.30 15.24
C SER A 69 7.81 -5.62 14.01
N TYR A 70 7.46 -4.36 13.78
CA TYR A 70 7.92 -3.58 12.62
C TYR A 70 8.45 -2.20 13.07
N PRO A 71 9.47 -2.15 13.95
CA PRO A 71 9.97 -0.88 14.47
C PRO A 71 10.47 0.06 13.37
N MET A 72 10.98 -0.48 12.24
CA MET A 72 11.38 0.30 11.09
C MET A 72 10.20 1.00 10.41
N VAL A 73 9.01 0.41 10.43
CA VAL A 73 7.78 1.03 9.89
C VAL A 73 7.22 2.06 10.86
N TYR A 74 7.30 1.75 12.13
CA TYR A 74 6.81 2.62 13.20
C TYR A 74 7.63 3.92 13.34
N ARG A 75 8.95 3.81 13.17
CA ARG A 75 9.91 4.94 13.28
C ARG A 75 10.97 4.86 12.18
N PRO A 76 10.61 5.09 10.91
CA PRO A 76 11.58 5.11 9.84
C PRO A 76 12.46 6.36 9.91
N ALA A 77 13.73 6.23 9.54
CA ALA A 77 14.60 7.37 9.28
C ALA A 77 14.40 7.90 7.86
N ASP A 78 14.12 7.00 6.91
CA ASP A 78 13.83 7.36 5.52
C ASP A 78 12.92 6.32 4.87
N VAL A 79 12.11 6.76 3.93
CA VAL A 79 11.16 5.92 3.17
C VAL A 79 11.31 6.21 1.70
N LYS A 80 11.59 5.18 0.91
CA LYS A 80 11.69 5.28 -0.54
C LYS A 80 10.77 4.25 -1.20
N PHE A 81 9.85 4.72 -2.04
CA PHE A 81 8.99 3.83 -2.81
C PHE A 81 9.76 3.25 -3.99
N LEU A 82 9.67 1.94 -4.15
CA LEU A 82 10.24 1.19 -5.26
C LEU A 82 9.12 0.82 -6.25
N GLN A 83 9.27 -0.32 -6.97
CA GLN A 83 8.29 -0.69 -7.96
C GLN A 83 6.97 -1.18 -7.38
N LEU A 84 5.90 -0.90 -8.10
CA LEU A 84 4.59 -1.50 -7.91
C LEU A 84 4.46 -2.68 -8.87
N GLU A 85 4.18 -3.85 -8.33
CA GLU A 85 4.05 -5.10 -9.08
C GLU A 85 2.64 -5.65 -8.97
N THR A 86 2.15 -6.27 -10.05
CA THR A 86 0.91 -7.05 -10.05
C THR A 86 1.29 -8.52 -10.13
N ILE A 87 0.95 -9.28 -9.10
CA ILE A 87 1.25 -10.72 -8.99
C ILE A 87 -0.05 -11.43 -8.66
N GLN A 88 -0.52 -12.33 -9.56
CA GLN A 88 -1.77 -13.09 -9.39
C GLN A 88 -2.96 -12.18 -9.04
N ASP A 89 -3.12 -11.11 -9.82
CA ASP A 89 -4.17 -10.10 -9.66
C ASP A 89 -4.11 -9.30 -8.35
N GLU A 90 -3.04 -9.41 -7.59
CA GLU A 90 -2.80 -8.63 -6.38
C GLU A 90 -1.73 -7.57 -6.63
N PHE A 91 -1.92 -6.39 -6.04
CA PHE A 91 -0.99 -5.27 -6.12
C PHE A 91 -0.03 -5.29 -4.94
N TRP A 92 1.27 -5.27 -5.25
CA TRP A 92 2.34 -5.25 -4.26
C TRP A 92 3.22 -4.03 -4.48
N GLN A 93 3.23 -3.13 -3.52
CA GLN A 93 4.11 -1.96 -3.52
C GLN A 93 5.34 -2.24 -2.69
N LYS A 94 6.51 -2.27 -3.33
CA LYS A 94 7.79 -2.39 -2.60
C LYS A 94 8.20 -1.03 -2.06
N VAL A 95 8.68 -1.03 -0.83
CA VAL A 95 9.11 0.16 -0.12
C VAL A 95 10.44 -0.14 0.57
N GLN A 96 11.44 0.69 0.32
CA GLN A 96 12.69 0.63 1.07
C GLN A 96 12.59 1.54 2.27
N ILE A 97 12.82 0.99 3.44
CA ILE A 97 12.80 1.74 4.71
C ILE A 97 14.18 1.67 5.34
N GLN A 98 14.74 2.84 5.66
CA GLN A 98 15.93 2.93 6.50
C GLN A 98 15.50 3.10 7.95
N ASP A 99 16.02 2.26 8.85
CA ASP A 99 15.73 2.36 10.26
C ASP A 99 16.61 3.42 10.98
N GLN A 100 16.37 3.62 12.25
CA GLN A 100 17.08 4.62 13.04
C GLN A 100 18.57 4.28 13.26
N GLN A 101 18.97 3.04 13.02
CA GLN A 101 20.36 2.58 13.06
C GLN A 101 21.04 2.62 11.70
N GLY A 102 20.37 3.14 10.68
CA GLY A 102 20.89 3.27 9.32
C GLY A 102 20.79 2.02 8.46
N ARG A 103 20.15 0.93 8.94
CA ARG A 103 19.96 -0.30 8.18
C ARG A 103 18.78 -0.17 7.23
N TYR A 104 18.87 -0.84 6.08
CA TYR A 104 17.84 -0.84 5.07
C TYR A 104 16.99 -2.11 5.13
N HIS A 105 15.69 -1.94 4.96
CA HIS A 105 14.71 -3.01 4.91
C HIS A 105 13.85 -2.84 3.66
N ILE A 106 13.52 -3.93 2.99
CA ILE A 106 12.56 -3.91 1.89
C ILE A 106 11.26 -4.53 2.38
N MET A 107 10.19 -3.73 2.32
CA MET A 107 8.84 -4.14 2.68
C MET A 107 8.01 -4.30 1.41
N ALA A 108 7.17 -5.32 1.35
CA ALA A 108 6.18 -5.48 0.30
C ALA A 108 4.79 -5.27 0.89
N TYR A 109 4.12 -4.21 0.47
CA TYR A 109 2.77 -3.85 0.91
C TYR A 109 1.77 -4.43 -0.08
N ARG A 110 0.92 -5.36 0.39
CA ARG A 110 -0.19 -5.87 -0.40
C ARG A 110 -1.36 -4.92 -0.29
N MET A 111 -1.79 -4.39 -1.44
CA MET A 111 -2.80 -3.35 -1.51
C MET A 111 -4.10 -3.91 -2.09
N ILE A 112 -5.22 -3.42 -1.59
CA ILE A 112 -6.54 -3.78 -2.08
C ILE A 112 -7.37 -2.51 -2.31
N ASP A 113 -8.11 -2.49 -3.42
CA ASP A 113 -9.09 -1.44 -3.71
C ASP A 113 -10.44 -1.85 -3.14
N VAL A 114 -10.93 -1.07 -2.19
CA VAL A 114 -12.24 -1.25 -1.57
C VAL A 114 -13.10 -0.03 -1.88
N ASP A 115 -14.04 -0.17 -2.81
CA ASP A 115 -14.94 0.89 -3.23
C ASP A 115 -14.21 2.17 -3.67
N GLY A 116 -13.14 2.01 -4.43
CA GLY A 116 -12.33 3.12 -4.95
C GLY A 116 -11.27 3.65 -3.99
N ARG A 117 -11.14 3.05 -2.82
CA ARG A 117 -10.13 3.43 -1.82
C ARG A 117 -9.08 2.33 -1.68
N TRP A 118 -7.83 2.70 -1.88
CA TRP A 118 -6.71 1.79 -1.68
C TRP A 118 -6.40 1.63 -0.19
N LEU A 119 -6.40 0.37 0.28
CA LEU A 119 -6.13 0.02 1.68
C LEU A 119 -5.03 -1.04 1.75
N ILE A 120 -4.35 -1.11 2.89
CA ILE A 120 -3.26 -2.06 3.15
C ILE A 120 -3.85 -3.37 3.65
N ASN A 121 -3.63 -4.45 2.88
CA ASN A 121 -4.16 -5.78 3.17
C ASN A 121 -3.10 -6.74 3.69
N GLY A 122 -1.88 -6.30 3.87
CA GLY A 122 -0.77 -7.07 4.41
C GLY A 122 0.57 -6.41 4.12
N VAL A 123 1.55 -6.75 4.91
CA VAL A 123 2.93 -6.29 4.74
C VAL A 123 3.86 -7.48 4.97
N GLN A 124 4.83 -7.66 4.07
CA GLN A 124 5.87 -8.67 4.19
C GLN A 124 7.23 -8.01 4.25
N LEU A 125 8.06 -8.48 5.17
CA LEU A 125 9.48 -8.14 5.17
C LEU A 125 10.19 -9.08 4.20
N LEU A 126 10.84 -8.52 3.18
CA LEU A 126 11.59 -9.32 2.21
C LEU A 126 12.99 -9.63 2.76
N PRO A 127 13.57 -10.79 2.38
CA PRO A 127 14.95 -11.12 2.78
C PRO A 127 15.96 -10.09 2.29
N SER A 128 16.97 -9.81 3.11
CA SER A 128 18.03 -8.84 2.79
C SER A 128 18.80 -9.15 1.51
N GLU A 129 18.86 -10.41 1.11
CA GLU A 129 19.51 -10.87 -0.12
C GLU A 129 18.81 -10.34 -1.38
N GLU A 130 17.54 -9.99 -1.31
CA GLU A 130 16.79 -9.39 -2.42
C GLU A 130 17.08 -7.90 -2.59
N ILE A 131 17.80 -7.28 -1.67
CA ILE A 131 18.21 -5.89 -1.77
C ILE A 131 19.31 -5.73 -2.82
N GLY A 132 19.79 -6.82 -3.38
CA GLY A 132 20.67 -6.88 -4.55
C GLY A 132 21.96 -6.08 -4.42
N VAL A 133 22.94 -6.74 -4.05
CA VAL A 133 24.28 -6.16 -4.15
C VAL A 133 24.76 -6.22 -5.59
#